data_b5e65c3d9351c467f12ec8579edf8114
#
_entry.id   b5e65c3d9351c467f12ec8579edf8114
#
_cell.length_a   1.000
_cell.length_b   1.000
_cell.length_c   1.000
_cell.angle_alpha   90.00
_cell.angle_beta   90.00
_cell.angle_gamma   90.00
#
_symmetry.space_group_name_H-M   'P 1'
#
loop_
_entity.id
_entity.type
_entity.pdbx_description
1 polymer ?
#
loop_
_entity_poly.entity_id
_entity_poly.type
_entity_poly.pdbx_seq_one_letter_code
_entity_poly.pdbx_strand_id
1 'polypeptide(L)'
;MLFAAAIEKSAALYGEDAVLHATEQILSRFDKFLAKRNDLDDPQRGLVFFAEGRFDKRAKLWVREFRQLGTRWGVLRNLSDIPYFASVKETRLLQIADFVAHAVFMLYERNPSLINRIIRRFNQRDGTLHGLRHFGPAAAVGPCDCPACYNWNHPGRYGPWL
;
A
#
# COMPACT_ATOMS: atom_id res chain seq x y z
N MET A 1 -9.66 -7.50 -0.07
CA MET A 1 -8.23 -7.54 0.31
C MET A 1 -7.69 -6.11 0.32
N LEU A 2 -6.83 -5.77 1.27
CA LEU A 2 -6.32 -4.42 1.46
C LEU A 2 -4.80 -4.38 1.30
N PHE A 3 -4.30 -3.24 0.78
CA PHE A 3 -2.89 -2.89 0.73
C PHE A 3 -2.71 -1.46 1.22
N ALA A 4 -1.71 -1.22 2.04
CA ALA A 4 -1.33 0.10 2.50
C ALA A 4 0.17 0.22 2.73
N ALA A 5 0.69 1.42 2.61
CA ALA A 5 2.05 1.79 2.94
C ALA A 5 2.02 2.98 3.91
N ALA A 6 2.58 2.81 5.08
CA ALA A 6 2.84 3.89 6.03
C ALA A 6 4.24 4.43 5.78
N ILE A 7 4.34 5.71 5.47
CA ILE A 7 5.61 6.40 5.22
C ILE A 7 5.84 7.39 6.36
N GLU A 8 6.87 7.15 7.14
CA GLU A 8 7.35 8.11 8.12
C GLU A 8 8.14 9.21 7.39
N LYS A 9 7.66 10.43 7.48
CA LYS A 9 8.31 11.56 6.81
C LYS A 9 9.67 11.86 7.42
N SER A 10 10.65 12.07 6.56
CA SER A 10 12.01 12.45 6.94
C SER A 10 12.56 13.50 5.99
N ALA A 11 13.73 14.06 6.28
CA ALA A 11 14.39 14.98 5.38
C ALA A 11 14.70 14.38 3.99
N ALA A 12 14.89 13.06 3.92
CA ALA A 12 15.16 12.33 2.68
C ALA A 12 13.89 11.81 1.97
N LEU A 13 12.73 11.80 2.65
CA LEU A 13 11.49 11.24 2.11
C LEU A 13 10.29 12.04 2.59
N TYR A 14 9.91 13.07 1.84
CA TYR A 14 8.75 13.91 2.14
C TYR A 14 8.05 14.40 0.86
N GLY A 15 6.90 15.04 1.00
CA GLY A 15 6.18 15.66 -0.11
C GLY A 15 5.84 14.67 -1.22
N GLU A 16 6.21 15.00 -2.46
CA GLU A 16 5.93 14.20 -3.65
C GLU A 16 6.66 12.85 -3.62
N ASP A 17 7.90 12.80 -3.15
CA ASP A 17 8.70 11.57 -3.10
C ASP A 17 8.10 10.54 -2.16
N ALA A 18 7.52 10.97 -1.04
CA ALA A 18 6.81 10.08 -0.14
C ALA A 18 5.54 9.49 -0.80
N VAL A 19 4.81 10.29 -1.58
CA VAL A 19 3.63 9.83 -2.32
C VAL A 19 4.03 8.88 -3.44
N LEU A 20 5.08 9.20 -4.20
CA LEU A 20 5.65 8.32 -5.23
C LEU A 20 6.04 6.97 -4.62
N HIS A 21 6.79 6.98 -3.52
CA HIS A 21 7.23 5.76 -2.85
C HIS A 21 6.05 4.92 -2.35
N ALA A 22 5.06 5.54 -1.71
CA ALA A 22 3.84 4.85 -1.26
C ALA A 22 3.09 4.22 -2.45
N THR A 23 2.96 4.96 -3.55
CA THR A 23 2.31 4.49 -4.78
C THR A 23 3.05 3.28 -5.37
N GLU A 24 4.37 3.36 -5.49
CA GLU A 24 5.21 2.26 -5.96
C GLU A 24 5.02 1.00 -5.11
N GLN A 25 5.01 1.15 -3.78
CA GLN A 25 4.82 0.05 -2.84
C GLN A 25 3.46 -0.64 -3.00
N ILE A 26 2.41 0.14 -3.07
CA ILE A 26 1.03 -0.40 -3.17
C ILE A 26 0.84 -1.08 -4.51
N LEU A 27 1.20 -0.44 -5.62
CA LEU A 27 0.99 -0.97 -6.96
C LEU A 27 1.83 -2.22 -7.22
N SER A 28 3.10 -2.25 -6.78
CA SER A 28 3.96 -3.42 -6.93
C SER A 28 3.42 -4.64 -6.17
N ARG A 29 2.86 -4.43 -4.98
CA ARG A 29 2.24 -5.51 -4.19
C ARG A 29 0.96 -6.02 -4.81
N PHE A 30 0.15 -5.11 -5.33
CA PHE A 30 -1.08 -5.46 -6.01
C PHE A 30 -0.77 -6.23 -7.31
N ASP A 31 0.20 -5.79 -8.10
CA ASP A 31 0.63 -6.48 -9.31
C ASP A 31 1.13 -7.91 -9.01
N LYS A 32 1.96 -8.08 -7.97
CA LYS A 32 2.42 -9.40 -7.52
C LYS A 32 1.28 -10.29 -7.02
N PHE A 33 0.29 -9.71 -6.38
CA PHE A 33 -0.91 -10.45 -5.98
C PHE A 33 -1.67 -10.96 -7.21
N LEU A 34 -1.86 -10.11 -8.23
CA LEU A 34 -2.52 -10.49 -9.48
C LEU A 34 -1.71 -11.54 -10.25
N ALA A 35 -0.39 -11.37 -10.35
CA ALA A 35 0.50 -12.36 -10.97
C ALA A 35 0.30 -13.74 -10.34
N LYS A 36 0.25 -13.81 -9.01
CA LYS A 36 0.01 -15.07 -8.31
C LYS A 36 -1.37 -15.67 -8.58
N ARG A 37 -2.40 -14.86 -8.80
CA ARG A 37 -3.74 -15.33 -9.22
C ARG A 37 -3.67 -15.95 -10.61
N ASN A 38 -2.91 -15.33 -11.52
CA ASN A 38 -2.69 -15.85 -12.87
C ASN A 38 -1.98 -17.22 -12.84
N ASP A 39 -1.01 -17.41 -11.95
CA ASP A 39 -0.32 -18.69 -11.75
C ASP A 39 -1.23 -19.80 -11.22
N LEU A 40 -2.39 -19.45 -10.67
CA LEU A 40 -3.42 -20.38 -10.19
C LEU A 40 -4.58 -20.60 -11.20
N ASP A 41 -4.33 -20.34 -12.49
CA ASP A 41 -5.31 -20.39 -13.58
C ASP A 41 -6.55 -19.49 -13.38
N ASP A 42 -6.38 -18.40 -12.62
CA ASP A 42 -7.41 -17.39 -12.38
C ASP A 42 -6.91 -16.00 -12.88
N PRO A 43 -6.74 -15.84 -14.20
CA PRO A 43 -6.11 -14.64 -14.76
C PRO A 43 -6.94 -13.39 -14.50
N GLN A 44 -6.35 -12.45 -13.82
CA GLN A 44 -6.99 -11.18 -13.45
C GLN A 44 -6.12 -9.98 -13.85
N ARG A 45 -6.80 -8.89 -14.18
CA ARG A 45 -6.20 -7.60 -14.45
C ARG A 45 -6.73 -6.58 -13.46
N GLY A 46 -5.84 -5.71 -12.97
CA GLY A 46 -6.19 -4.64 -12.05
C GLY A 46 -6.44 -3.33 -12.77
N LEU A 47 -7.50 -2.63 -12.39
CA LEU A 47 -7.72 -1.22 -12.69
C LEU A 47 -7.24 -0.38 -11.51
N VAL A 48 -6.61 0.76 -11.80
CA VAL A 48 -6.10 1.68 -10.78
C VAL A 48 -6.93 2.96 -10.81
N PHE A 49 -7.55 3.27 -9.70
CA PHE A 49 -8.28 4.51 -9.48
C PHE A 49 -7.58 5.34 -8.41
N PHE A 50 -7.27 6.57 -8.74
CA PHE A 50 -6.79 7.57 -7.78
C PHE A 50 -7.90 8.55 -7.42
N ALA A 51 -7.86 9.06 -6.20
CA ALA A 51 -8.61 10.25 -5.85
C ALA A 51 -8.07 11.45 -6.64
N GLU A 52 -8.95 12.25 -7.23
CA GLU A 52 -8.57 13.49 -7.88
C GLU A 52 -7.82 14.42 -6.93
N GLY A 53 -6.75 15.02 -7.41
CA GLY A 53 -5.94 15.90 -6.59
C GLY A 53 -4.72 16.47 -7.30
N ARG A 54 -3.87 17.15 -6.54
CA ARG A 54 -2.69 17.86 -7.06
C ARG A 54 -1.65 16.97 -7.76
N PHE A 55 -1.71 15.67 -7.55
CA PHE A 55 -0.72 14.73 -8.11
C PHE A 55 -1.19 13.99 -9.37
N ASP A 56 -2.37 14.28 -9.93
CA ASP A 56 -2.96 13.53 -11.05
C ASP A 56 -2.02 13.39 -12.24
N LYS A 57 -1.41 14.50 -12.68
CA LYS A 57 -0.46 14.49 -13.80
C LYS A 57 0.77 13.63 -13.48
N ARG A 58 1.28 13.72 -12.26
CA ARG A 58 2.44 12.94 -11.81
C ARG A 58 2.11 11.47 -11.67
N ALA A 59 0.97 11.13 -11.06
CA ALA A 59 0.53 9.75 -10.92
C ALA A 59 0.40 9.03 -12.27
N LYS A 60 -0.08 9.72 -13.32
CA LYS A 60 -0.09 9.17 -14.69
C LYS A 60 1.32 8.83 -15.19
N LEU A 61 2.29 9.73 -14.95
CA LEU A 61 3.69 9.50 -15.35
C LEU A 61 4.29 8.33 -14.58
N TRP A 62 4.12 8.29 -13.26
CA TRP A 62 4.64 7.22 -12.41
C TRP A 62 4.11 5.84 -12.83
N VAL A 63 2.80 5.70 -13.05
CA VAL A 63 2.23 4.41 -13.48
C VAL A 63 2.79 3.99 -14.83
N ARG A 64 2.96 4.93 -15.78
CA ARG A 64 3.59 4.65 -17.07
C ARG A 64 5.03 4.18 -16.90
N GLU A 65 5.83 4.88 -16.11
CA GLU A 65 7.23 4.52 -15.83
C GLU A 65 7.32 3.15 -15.17
N PHE A 66 6.49 2.85 -14.18
CA PHE A 66 6.46 1.55 -13.52
C PHE A 66 6.12 0.40 -14.47
N ARG A 67 5.35 0.67 -15.50
CA ARG A 67 5.02 -0.31 -16.55
C ARG A 67 6.09 -0.45 -17.62
N GLN A 68 6.80 0.61 -17.97
CA GLN A 68 7.80 0.62 -19.04
C GLN A 68 9.20 0.29 -18.51
N LEU A 69 9.61 0.95 -17.47
CA LEU A 69 10.95 0.84 -16.90
C LEU A 69 10.99 -0.09 -15.68
N GLY A 70 9.85 -0.27 -15.03
CA GLY A 70 9.74 -1.06 -13.83
C GLY A 70 9.86 -0.25 -12.54
N THR A 71 9.64 -0.95 -11.45
CA THR A 71 9.85 -0.52 -10.07
C THR A 71 11.07 -1.23 -9.51
N ARG A 72 11.45 -0.97 -8.27
CA ARG A 72 12.48 -1.76 -7.55
C ARG A 72 12.15 -3.26 -7.49
N TRP A 73 10.91 -3.64 -7.75
CA TRP A 73 10.42 -5.03 -7.67
C TRP A 73 10.04 -5.62 -9.02
N GLY A 74 10.35 -4.93 -10.10
CA GLY A 74 10.08 -5.36 -11.46
C GLY A 74 9.00 -4.53 -12.15
N VAL A 75 8.70 -4.90 -13.39
CA VAL A 75 7.72 -4.24 -14.25
C VAL A 75 6.29 -4.62 -13.84
N LEU A 76 5.39 -3.65 -13.78
CA LEU A 76 3.98 -3.89 -13.51
C LEU A 76 3.29 -4.42 -14.78
N ARG A 77 2.89 -5.68 -14.78
CA ARG A 77 2.35 -6.36 -15.97
C ARG A 77 0.85 -6.64 -15.91
N ASN A 78 0.29 -6.66 -14.70
CA ASN A 78 -1.09 -7.08 -14.45
C ASN A 78 -2.04 -5.91 -14.18
N LEU A 79 -1.54 -4.67 -14.25
CA LEU A 79 -2.35 -3.46 -14.09
C LEU A 79 -2.71 -2.84 -15.44
N SER A 80 -3.80 -2.06 -15.49
CA SER A 80 -4.19 -1.25 -16.65
C SER A 80 -3.10 -0.24 -17.02
N ASP A 81 -3.04 0.13 -18.30
CA ASP A 81 -2.02 1.02 -18.82
C ASP A 81 -2.14 2.45 -18.30
N ILE A 82 -3.36 2.88 -18.03
CA ILE A 82 -3.68 4.25 -17.62
C ILE A 82 -4.47 4.19 -16.32
N PRO A 83 -4.04 4.93 -15.30
CA PRO A 83 -4.84 5.09 -14.10
C PRO A 83 -6.04 6.01 -14.36
N TYR A 84 -7.14 5.74 -13.67
CA TYR A 84 -8.33 6.57 -13.67
C TYR A 84 -8.30 7.51 -12.46
N PHE A 85 -8.98 8.65 -12.60
CA PHE A 85 -9.12 9.63 -11.52
C PHE A 85 -10.61 9.88 -11.28
N ALA A 86 -11.01 9.92 -10.04
CA ALA A 86 -12.40 10.10 -9.67
C ALA A 86 -12.54 10.88 -8.36
N SER A 87 -13.68 11.55 -8.21
CA SER A 87 -14.03 12.27 -6.99
C SER A 87 -14.26 11.29 -5.83
N VAL A 88 -13.60 11.53 -4.71
CA VAL A 88 -13.81 10.75 -3.47
C VAL A 88 -15.27 10.87 -3.01
N LYS A 89 -15.89 12.05 -3.19
CA LYS A 89 -17.28 12.30 -2.76
C LYS A 89 -18.29 11.41 -3.48
N GLU A 90 -17.98 11.03 -4.72
CA GLU A 90 -18.90 10.29 -5.59
C GLU A 90 -18.53 8.81 -5.71
N THR A 91 -17.35 8.42 -5.26
CA THR A 91 -16.80 7.06 -5.48
C THR A 91 -16.64 6.32 -4.16
N ARG A 92 -17.55 5.40 -3.86
CA ARG A 92 -17.55 4.63 -2.61
C ARG A 92 -16.24 3.86 -2.37
N LEU A 93 -15.64 3.31 -3.42
CA LEU A 93 -14.37 2.59 -3.29
C LEU A 93 -13.22 3.51 -2.85
N LEU A 94 -13.20 4.76 -3.31
CA LEU A 94 -12.22 5.75 -2.85
C LEU A 94 -12.49 6.20 -1.41
N GLN A 95 -13.76 6.29 -0.99
CA GLN A 95 -14.11 6.54 0.42
C GLN A 95 -13.63 5.40 1.32
N ILE A 96 -13.73 4.15 0.87
CA ILE A 96 -13.19 3.00 1.60
C ILE A 96 -11.66 3.09 1.67
N ALA A 97 -10.99 3.45 0.58
CA ALA A 97 -9.54 3.63 0.58
C ALA A 97 -9.09 4.74 1.53
N ASP A 98 -9.82 5.85 1.58
CA ASP A 98 -9.58 6.94 2.52
C ASP A 98 -9.78 6.49 3.98
N PHE A 99 -10.84 5.74 4.27
CA PHE A 99 -11.05 5.14 5.58
C PHE A 99 -9.89 4.21 5.98
N VAL A 100 -9.40 3.38 5.06
CA VAL A 100 -8.24 2.49 5.31
C VAL A 100 -6.98 3.31 5.58
N ALA A 101 -6.73 4.35 4.80
CA ALA A 101 -5.59 5.26 5.00
C ALA A 101 -5.67 5.95 6.37
N HIS A 102 -6.86 6.43 6.76
CA HIS A 102 -7.10 7.02 8.07
C HIS A 102 -6.88 6.00 9.20
N ALA A 103 -7.38 4.78 9.07
CA ALA A 103 -7.19 3.73 10.08
C ALA A 103 -5.69 3.38 10.26
N VAL A 104 -4.92 3.35 9.17
CA VAL A 104 -3.47 3.15 9.22
C VAL A 104 -2.79 4.36 9.87
N PHE A 105 -3.17 5.59 9.51
CA PHE A 105 -2.65 6.79 10.16
C PHE A 105 -2.89 6.77 11.68
N MET A 106 -4.11 6.50 12.12
CA MET A 106 -4.46 6.42 13.54
C MET A 106 -3.68 5.35 14.29
N LEU A 107 -3.34 4.23 13.65
CA LEU A 107 -2.48 3.21 14.25
C LEU A 107 -1.11 3.80 14.64
N TYR A 108 -0.50 4.61 13.79
CA TYR A 108 0.80 5.24 14.06
C TYR A 108 0.69 6.42 15.05
N GLU A 109 -0.51 6.96 15.24
CA GLU A 109 -0.86 7.89 16.34
C GLU A 109 -1.21 7.15 17.66
N ARG A 110 -0.88 5.84 17.76
CA ARG A 110 -1.13 5.00 18.92
C ARG A 110 -2.62 4.80 19.26
N ASN A 111 -3.48 4.92 18.26
CA ASN A 111 -4.91 4.60 18.41
C ASN A 111 -5.30 3.45 17.46
N PRO A 112 -5.25 2.20 17.92
CA PRO A 112 -5.51 1.02 17.08
C PRO A 112 -7.01 0.70 16.89
N SER A 113 -7.92 1.49 17.40
CA SER A 113 -9.37 1.17 17.43
C SER A 113 -9.98 0.84 16.07
N LEU A 114 -9.56 1.55 15.02
CA LEU A 114 -10.05 1.34 13.66
C LEU A 114 -9.33 0.19 12.97
N ILE A 115 -8.00 0.13 13.08
CA ILE A 115 -7.20 -0.90 12.40
C ILE A 115 -7.53 -2.30 12.91
N ASN A 116 -7.84 -2.47 14.18
CA ASN A 116 -8.24 -3.75 14.80
C ASN A 116 -9.42 -4.40 14.07
N ARG A 117 -10.31 -3.59 13.50
CA ARG A 117 -11.49 -4.07 12.76
C ARG A 117 -11.15 -4.57 11.36
N ILE A 118 -10.06 -4.10 10.78
CA ILE A 118 -9.72 -4.34 9.38
C ILE A 118 -8.36 -5.03 9.18
N ILE A 119 -7.55 -5.22 10.22
CA ILE A 119 -6.19 -5.77 10.08
C ILE A 119 -6.17 -7.13 9.36
N ARG A 120 -7.18 -7.98 9.60
CA ARG A 120 -7.33 -9.28 8.96
C ARG A 120 -7.74 -9.20 7.49
N ARG A 121 -8.14 -8.03 6.99
CA ARG A 121 -8.49 -7.78 5.58
C ARG A 121 -7.28 -7.40 4.73
N PHE A 122 -6.15 -7.05 5.36
CA PHE A 122 -4.91 -6.86 4.62
C PHE A 122 -4.42 -8.18 4.04
N ASN A 123 -3.72 -8.09 2.90
CA ASN A 123 -3.14 -9.27 2.27
C ASN A 123 -2.19 -9.99 3.25
N GLN A 124 -2.47 -11.25 3.48
CA GLN A 124 -1.67 -12.11 4.35
C GLN A 124 -1.38 -13.43 3.64
N ARG A 125 -0.22 -13.98 3.91
CA ARG A 125 0.19 -15.30 3.45
C ARG A 125 1.05 -15.95 4.53
N ASP A 126 0.71 -17.19 4.88
CA ASP A 126 1.45 -17.98 5.88
C ASP A 126 1.65 -17.22 7.21
N GLY A 127 0.62 -16.46 7.63
CA GLY A 127 0.66 -15.60 8.80
C GLY A 127 1.40 -14.28 8.62
N THR A 128 2.08 -14.07 7.49
CA THR A 128 2.84 -12.84 7.22
C THR A 128 1.94 -11.77 6.58
N LEU A 129 1.99 -10.57 7.14
CA LEU A 129 1.21 -9.41 6.71
C LEU A 129 1.87 -8.70 5.53
N HIS A 130 1.56 -9.14 4.31
CA HIS A 130 2.10 -8.53 3.09
C HIS A 130 1.39 -7.24 2.68
N GLY A 131 0.15 -7.05 3.08
CA GLY A 131 -0.69 -5.92 2.66
C GLY A 131 -0.41 -4.61 3.40
N LEU A 132 0.27 -4.63 4.54
CA LEU A 132 0.65 -3.43 5.29
C LEU A 132 2.16 -3.35 5.43
N ARG A 133 2.75 -2.20 5.06
CA ARG A 133 4.19 -1.98 5.20
C ARG A 133 4.46 -0.62 5.82
N HIS A 134 5.53 -0.58 6.60
CA HIS A 134 6.07 0.64 7.20
C HIS A 134 7.44 0.95 6.62
N PHE A 135 7.67 2.22 6.31
CA PHE A 135 8.92 2.76 5.78
C PHE A 135 9.25 4.05 6.50
N GLY A 136 10.44 4.13 7.05
CA GLY A 136 10.91 5.31 7.74
C GLY A 136 12.19 5.07 8.52
N PRO A 137 12.77 6.12 9.10
CA PRO A 137 14.01 6.03 9.88
C PRO A 137 13.90 5.02 11.03
N ALA A 138 12.77 4.98 11.73
CA ALA A 138 12.56 4.05 12.84
C ALA A 138 12.58 2.57 12.39
N ALA A 139 12.15 2.28 11.16
CA ALA A 139 12.23 0.95 10.58
C ALA A 139 13.65 0.57 10.10
N ALA A 140 14.51 1.56 9.90
CA ALA A 140 15.89 1.38 9.43
C ALA A 140 16.92 1.34 10.57
N VAL A 141 16.63 1.98 11.70
CA VAL A 141 17.61 2.23 12.79
C VAL A 141 17.50 1.24 13.94
N GLY A 142 16.43 0.43 14.00
CA GLY A 142 16.25 -0.54 15.09
C GLY A 142 14.99 -1.39 14.95
N PRO A 143 14.72 -2.28 15.90
CA PRO A 143 13.53 -3.12 15.86
C PRO A 143 12.29 -2.27 16.06
N CYS A 144 11.66 -1.88 14.93
CA CYS A 144 10.33 -1.29 14.96
C CYS A 144 9.29 -2.36 15.34
N ASP A 145 8.53 -2.11 16.39
CA ASP A 145 7.51 -3.02 16.94
C ASP A 145 6.09 -2.71 16.44
N CYS A 146 5.94 -1.84 15.43
CA CYS A 146 4.65 -1.62 14.81
C CYS A 146 4.12 -2.92 14.16
N PRO A 147 2.80 -3.10 14.02
CA PRO A 147 2.21 -4.34 13.51
C PRO A 147 2.79 -4.81 12.17
N ALA A 148 3.14 -3.89 11.26
CA ALA A 148 3.73 -4.24 9.98
C ALA A 148 5.14 -4.83 10.11
N CYS A 149 5.99 -4.23 10.95
CA CYS A 149 7.37 -4.69 11.15
C CYS A 149 7.42 -5.90 12.09
N TYR A 150 6.66 -5.86 13.16
CA TYR A 150 6.60 -6.97 14.14
C TYR A 150 6.11 -8.26 13.50
N ASN A 151 5.00 -8.20 12.75
CA ASN A 151 4.44 -9.38 12.09
C ASN A 151 5.39 -9.95 11.03
N TRP A 152 6.17 -9.11 10.35
CA TRP A 152 7.15 -9.58 9.38
C TRP A 152 8.21 -10.51 10.01
N ASN A 153 8.62 -10.21 11.23
CA ASN A 153 9.59 -11.00 12.00
C ASN A 153 8.93 -12.12 12.82
N HIS A 154 7.61 -12.02 13.07
CA HIS A 154 6.83 -12.96 13.89
C HIS A 154 5.49 -13.26 13.20
N PRO A 155 5.47 -14.12 12.17
CA PRO A 155 4.25 -14.45 11.43
C PRO A 155 3.10 -14.88 12.36
N GLY A 156 1.89 -14.38 12.08
CA GLY A 156 0.70 -14.64 12.89
C GLY A 156 0.52 -13.75 14.13
N ARG A 157 1.50 -12.89 14.43
CA ARG A 157 1.44 -11.96 15.58
C ARG A 157 1.51 -10.51 15.09
N TYR A 158 0.84 -9.61 15.79
CA TYR A 158 0.75 -8.18 15.39
C TYR A 158 1.49 -7.23 16.33
N GLY A 159 2.15 -7.76 17.36
CA GLY A 159 2.93 -6.98 18.31
C GLY A 159 2.10 -6.31 19.41
N PRO A 160 2.74 -5.47 20.22
CA PRO A 160 2.12 -4.88 21.42
C PRO A 160 1.15 -3.72 21.11
N TRP A 161 1.01 -3.31 19.85
CA TRP A 161 0.11 -2.20 19.49
C TRP A 161 -1.34 -2.66 19.24
N LEU A 162 -1.59 -3.97 19.06
CA LEU A 162 -2.90 -4.56 18.74
C LEU A 162 -3.31 -5.64 19.72
#